data_c5c7daadd5271def6726c54e555bc9f7
#
_entry.id   c5c7daadd5271def6726c54e555bc9f7
#
_cell.length_a   1.000
_cell.length_b   1.000
_cell.length_c   1.000
_cell.angle_alpha   90.00
_cell.angle_beta   90.00
_cell.angle_gamma   90.00
#
_symmetry.space_group_name_H-M   'P 1'
#
loop_
_entity.id
_entity.type
_entity.pdbx_description
1 polymer ?
#
loop_
_entity_poly.entity_id
_entity_poly.type
_entity_poly.pdbx_seq_one_letter_code
_entity_poly.pdbx_strand_id
1 'polypeptide(L)'
;DAIAASAVARRVGMPRAIVNVLEGESLVNDATALTALRAAILAVSGTFTIVEVGIDFFIAAAGGIVVGVIVAVIYAPIRKRISNPSFETILSFTIPYIAYIPAEEIHASGVLAVVVTGLLVGHKAPFLQSGTARLTAEGNWRTVSFFLEQAVFLLIGLQLLAIAEAVVSDGDDLQMVVLASTGVFLAVVATRIIWVLGDGVLTRLPGIGRKRAVVPWAALTVVSWAGMRGVVTLAAALALPDTVPYRDLLTLIACVVVVGSILIQGSSLPMLVKRLRLKPPDRAEDALQEAALLDQARKAGLERLDEAAGEADSAEVIARLRVRTEERSNAAWEPPGRPTDGAETPIEAYQRLRLEMLLAERAAVLTARDDGKANDDAVRNVIRLLDVEEAMLDRVLDGQVDESRELVAPVGVGQACEHLDAAARPEPSPRTPGQCEGCLEDGTAWVHLRMCLECGTVGCCDSSVGRHADRHFQETGHPTMRSAEPGEAWRWCYPDQLLG
;
A
#
# COMPACT_ATOMS: atom_id res chain seq x y z
N ASP A 1 -4.94 -7.14 15.03
CA ASP A 1 -4.66 -5.73 14.71
C ASP A 1 -3.41 -5.65 13.82
N ALA A 2 -3.61 -5.29 12.54
CA ALA A 2 -2.52 -5.26 11.57
C ALA A 2 -1.61 -4.05 11.71
N ILE A 3 -2.02 -2.98 12.36
CA ILE A 3 -1.25 -1.72 12.37
C ILE A 3 0.13 -1.94 12.97
N ALA A 4 0.21 -2.58 14.13
CA ALA A 4 1.48 -2.92 14.75
C ALA A 4 2.29 -3.93 13.91
N ALA A 5 1.62 -4.96 13.37
CA ALA A 5 2.26 -5.99 12.56
C ALA A 5 2.76 -5.43 11.22
N SER A 6 1.96 -4.62 10.52
CA SER A 6 2.34 -4.03 9.24
C SER A 6 3.44 -2.97 9.37
N ALA A 7 3.42 -2.17 10.45
CA ALA A 7 4.49 -1.22 10.73
C ALA A 7 5.86 -1.90 10.92
N VAL A 8 5.90 -3.00 11.69
CA VAL A 8 7.13 -3.81 11.87
C VAL A 8 7.48 -4.52 10.55
N ALA A 9 6.50 -5.09 9.87
CA ALA A 9 6.67 -5.79 8.60
C ALA A 9 7.31 -4.91 7.51
N ARG A 10 6.83 -3.69 7.37
CA ARG A 10 7.37 -2.70 6.42
C ARG A 10 8.81 -2.32 6.78
N ARG A 11 9.12 -2.09 8.07
CA ARG A 11 10.49 -1.79 8.53
C ARG A 11 11.48 -2.92 8.24
N VAL A 12 11.02 -4.16 8.29
CA VAL A 12 11.88 -5.35 8.08
C VAL A 12 12.00 -5.72 6.60
N GLY A 13 11.26 -5.03 5.73
CA GLY A 13 11.25 -5.31 4.29
C GLY A 13 10.59 -6.66 3.96
N MET A 14 9.45 -6.97 4.58
CA MET A 14 8.70 -8.20 4.24
C MET A 14 8.08 -8.12 2.85
N PRO A 15 7.96 -9.25 2.13
CA PRO A 15 7.28 -9.32 0.84
C PRO A 15 5.87 -8.69 0.91
N ARG A 16 5.51 -7.84 -0.06
CA ARG A 16 4.22 -7.13 -0.10
C ARG A 16 3.01 -8.05 0.02
N ALA A 17 3.08 -9.22 -0.61
CA ALA A 17 2.02 -10.21 -0.52
C ALA A 17 1.72 -10.61 0.93
N ILE A 18 2.75 -10.72 1.79
CA ILE A 18 2.59 -11.05 3.21
C ILE A 18 1.96 -9.86 3.94
N VAL A 19 2.43 -8.64 3.69
CA VAL A 19 1.88 -7.42 4.32
C VAL A 19 0.40 -7.25 3.96
N ASN A 20 0.04 -7.40 2.68
CA ASN A 20 -1.34 -7.31 2.21
C ASN A 20 -2.24 -8.38 2.84
N VAL A 21 -1.74 -9.60 3.03
CA VAL A 21 -2.47 -10.68 3.71
C VAL A 21 -2.71 -10.30 5.17
N LEU A 22 -1.70 -9.79 5.88
CA LEU A 22 -1.83 -9.38 7.29
C LEU A 22 -2.83 -8.22 7.45
N GLU A 23 -2.77 -7.22 6.58
CA GLU A 23 -3.68 -6.07 6.59
C GLU A 23 -5.13 -6.49 6.26
N GLY A 24 -5.31 -7.31 5.24
CA GLY A 24 -6.63 -7.81 4.86
C GLY A 24 -7.25 -8.77 5.90
N GLU A 25 -6.43 -9.66 6.48
CA GLU A 25 -6.85 -10.56 7.56
C GLU A 25 -7.33 -9.76 8.77
N SER A 26 -6.56 -8.74 9.20
CA SER A 26 -6.90 -7.95 10.36
C SER A 26 -8.22 -7.22 10.20
N LEU A 27 -8.46 -6.61 9.06
CA LEU A 27 -9.70 -5.87 8.80
C LEU A 27 -10.95 -6.74 8.98
N VAL A 28 -10.91 -7.98 8.46
CA VAL A 28 -12.02 -8.93 8.58
C VAL A 28 -12.10 -9.53 9.98
N ASN A 29 -10.93 -9.84 10.57
CA ASN A 29 -10.84 -10.45 11.89
C ASN A 29 -11.36 -9.51 12.99
N ASP A 30 -11.02 -8.22 12.94
CA ASP A 30 -11.45 -7.23 13.93
C ASP A 30 -12.98 -7.05 13.90
N ALA A 31 -13.57 -6.95 12.72
CA ALA A 31 -15.03 -6.84 12.58
C ALA A 31 -15.76 -8.09 13.11
N THR A 32 -15.25 -9.28 12.80
CA THR A 32 -15.85 -10.53 13.27
C THR A 32 -15.63 -10.76 14.77
N ALA A 33 -14.46 -10.41 15.30
CA ALA A 33 -14.14 -10.55 16.72
C ALA A 33 -15.00 -9.63 17.59
N LEU A 34 -15.21 -8.37 17.18
CA LEU A 34 -16.07 -7.43 17.90
C LEU A 34 -17.55 -7.87 17.86
N THR A 35 -18.01 -8.43 16.75
CA THR A 35 -19.35 -9.00 16.67
C THR A 35 -19.51 -10.22 17.57
N ALA A 36 -18.48 -11.10 17.63
CA ALA A 36 -18.46 -12.26 18.52
C ALA A 36 -18.38 -11.86 20.00
N LEU A 37 -17.59 -10.84 20.34
CA LEU A 37 -17.51 -10.30 21.70
C LEU A 37 -18.87 -9.80 22.18
N ARG A 38 -19.60 -9.11 21.31
CA ARG A 38 -20.96 -8.64 21.56
C ARG A 38 -21.92 -9.79 21.86
N ALA A 39 -21.90 -10.81 21.00
CA ALA A 39 -22.68 -12.01 21.22
C ALA A 39 -22.33 -12.71 22.55
N ALA A 40 -21.04 -12.74 22.92
CA ALA A 40 -20.59 -13.30 24.18
C ALA A 40 -21.08 -12.48 25.40
N ILE A 41 -21.07 -11.14 25.34
CA ILE A 41 -21.60 -10.26 26.39
C ILE A 41 -23.10 -10.52 26.58
N LEU A 42 -23.85 -10.61 25.51
CA LEU A 42 -25.29 -10.93 25.57
C LEU A 42 -25.53 -12.33 26.17
N ALA A 43 -24.72 -13.31 25.81
CA ALA A 43 -24.82 -14.67 26.34
C ALA A 43 -24.55 -14.74 27.86
N VAL A 44 -23.65 -13.90 28.38
CA VAL A 44 -23.35 -13.82 29.83
C VAL A 44 -24.50 -13.16 30.61
N SER A 45 -25.21 -12.22 30.00
CA SER A 45 -26.30 -11.46 30.61
C SER A 45 -27.65 -12.16 30.57
N GLY A 46 -27.84 -13.27 29.82
CA GLY A 46 -29.13 -13.93 29.62
C GLY A 46 -29.05 -15.45 29.49
N THR A 47 -30.22 -16.11 29.45
CA THR A 47 -30.38 -17.56 29.23
C THR A 47 -30.47 -17.85 27.73
N PHE A 48 -29.43 -17.62 26.99
CA PHE A 48 -29.39 -17.92 25.55
C PHE A 48 -28.79 -19.30 25.27
N THR A 49 -29.32 -19.98 24.29
CA THR A 49 -28.71 -21.21 23.77
C THR A 49 -27.58 -20.87 22.78
N ILE A 50 -26.59 -21.75 22.65
CA ILE A 50 -25.47 -21.58 21.69
C ILE A 50 -26.00 -21.37 20.26
N VAL A 51 -27.12 -22.01 19.93
CA VAL A 51 -27.75 -21.89 18.59
C VAL A 51 -28.33 -20.50 18.39
N GLU A 52 -29.01 -19.93 19.37
CA GLU A 52 -29.56 -18.56 19.30
C GLU A 52 -28.43 -17.53 19.13
N VAL A 53 -27.36 -17.64 19.95
CA VAL A 53 -26.19 -16.77 19.84
C VAL A 53 -25.54 -16.87 18.45
N GLY A 54 -25.49 -18.09 17.85
CA GLY A 54 -24.97 -18.31 16.51
C GLY A 54 -25.86 -17.66 15.44
N ILE A 55 -27.17 -17.80 15.55
CA ILE A 55 -28.12 -17.18 14.63
C ILE A 55 -28.04 -15.66 14.70
N ASP A 56 -28.04 -15.10 15.90
CA ASP A 56 -27.94 -13.66 16.12
C ASP A 56 -26.61 -13.09 15.57
N PHE A 57 -25.50 -13.82 15.71
CA PHE A 57 -24.24 -13.45 15.10
C PHE A 57 -24.35 -13.32 13.58
N PHE A 58 -24.94 -14.32 12.89
CA PHE A 58 -25.09 -14.27 11.43
C PHE A 58 -26.06 -13.20 10.98
N ILE A 59 -27.17 -12.98 11.72
CA ILE A 59 -28.12 -11.91 11.44
C ILE A 59 -27.46 -10.54 11.60
N ALA A 60 -26.73 -10.33 12.70
CA ALA A 60 -25.99 -9.10 12.95
C ALA A 60 -24.93 -8.83 11.87
N ALA A 61 -24.21 -9.87 11.45
CA ALA A 61 -23.20 -9.75 10.40
C ALA A 61 -23.85 -9.42 9.04
N ALA A 62 -24.88 -10.15 8.64
CA ALA A 62 -25.60 -9.91 7.38
C ALA A 62 -26.26 -8.52 7.38
N GLY A 63 -26.88 -8.11 8.48
CA GLY A 63 -27.46 -6.78 8.65
C GLY A 63 -26.42 -5.67 8.52
N GLY A 64 -25.25 -5.85 9.14
CA GLY A 64 -24.13 -4.91 9.02
C GLY A 64 -23.65 -4.75 7.58
N ILE A 65 -23.51 -5.86 6.84
CA ILE A 65 -23.13 -5.83 5.42
C ILE A 65 -24.17 -5.06 4.61
N VAL A 66 -25.45 -5.35 4.80
CA VAL A 66 -26.57 -4.68 4.06
C VAL A 66 -26.58 -3.18 4.34
N VAL A 67 -26.50 -2.77 5.61
CA VAL A 67 -26.46 -1.35 5.99
C VAL A 67 -25.21 -0.68 5.37
N GLY A 68 -24.05 -1.32 5.45
CA GLY A 68 -22.81 -0.80 4.86
C GLY A 68 -22.92 -0.59 3.35
N VAL A 69 -23.53 -1.53 2.62
CA VAL A 69 -23.77 -1.38 1.18
C VAL A 69 -24.74 -0.23 0.89
N ILE A 70 -25.84 -0.14 1.63
CA ILE A 70 -26.84 0.94 1.46
C ILE A 70 -26.18 2.31 1.66
N VAL A 71 -25.43 2.46 2.75
CA VAL A 71 -24.72 3.73 3.05
C VAL A 71 -23.71 4.05 1.95
N ALA A 72 -22.93 3.08 1.48
CA ALA A 72 -21.98 3.28 0.38
C ALA A 72 -22.67 3.73 -0.91
N VAL A 73 -23.79 3.13 -1.27
CA VAL A 73 -24.57 3.46 -2.47
C VAL A 73 -25.15 4.86 -2.39
N ILE A 74 -25.66 5.27 -1.22
CA ILE A 74 -26.22 6.63 -1.00
C ILE A 74 -25.08 7.66 -0.97
N TYR A 75 -23.98 7.33 -0.34
CA TYR A 75 -22.84 8.25 -0.18
C TYR A 75 -22.09 8.54 -1.48
N ALA A 76 -21.90 7.55 -2.35
CA ALA A 76 -21.12 7.69 -3.57
C ALA A 76 -21.60 8.85 -4.49
N PRO A 77 -22.90 9.01 -4.82
CA PRO A 77 -23.37 10.12 -5.64
C PRO A 77 -23.29 11.48 -4.92
N ILE A 78 -23.42 11.50 -3.60
CA ILE A 78 -23.25 12.73 -2.80
C ILE A 78 -21.82 13.21 -2.91
N ARG A 79 -20.87 12.32 -2.69
CA ARG A 79 -19.44 12.59 -2.76
C ARG A 79 -19.01 13.14 -4.13
N LYS A 80 -19.52 12.58 -5.21
CA LYS A 80 -19.23 13.02 -6.58
C LYS A 80 -19.65 14.48 -6.86
N ARG A 81 -20.62 15.01 -6.10
CA ARG A 81 -21.12 16.40 -6.26
C ARG A 81 -20.38 17.43 -5.43
N ILE A 82 -19.53 16.98 -4.50
CA ILE A 82 -18.77 17.86 -3.62
C ILE A 82 -17.46 18.22 -4.29
N SER A 83 -17.25 19.51 -4.54
CA SER A 83 -16.02 20.02 -5.15
C SER A 83 -15.02 20.58 -4.13
N ASN A 84 -15.47 20.86 -2.90
CA ASN A 84 -14.63 21.44 -1.87
C ASN A 84 -13.94 20.36 -1.03
N PRO A 85 -12.59 20.27 -1.04
CA PRO A 85 -11.84 19.23 -0.33
C PRO A 85 -12.10 19.22 1.19
N SER A 86 -12.33 20.37 1.82
CA SER A 86 -12.59 20.46 3.26
C SER A 86 -13.94 19.86 3.63
N PHE A 87 -14.99 20.15 2.84
CA PHE A 87 -16.31 19.52 3.04
C PHE A 87 -16.25 18.00 2.82
N GLU A 88 -15.48 17.56 1.82
CA GLU A 88 -15.30 16.14 1.54
C GLU A 88 -14.59 15.43 2.70
N THR A 89 -13.57 16.05 3.29
CA THR A 89 -12.87 15.54 4.46
C THR A 89 -13.80 15.41 5.67
N ILE A 90 -14.57 16.46 5.99
CA ILE A 90 -15.54 16.43 7.09
C ILE A 90 -16.56 15.33 6.87
N LEU A 91 -17.11 15.23 5.66
CA LEU A 91 -18.06 14.19 5.32
C LEU A 91 -17.44 12.77 5.44
N SER A 92 -16.16 12.61 5.05
CA SER A 92 -15.46 11.33 5.21
C SER A 92 -15.29 10.92 6.67
N PHE A 93 -15.10 11.87 7.59
CA PHE A 93 -15.05 11.59 9.04
C PHE A 93 -16.43 11.30 9.63
N THR A 94 -17.50 11.78 9.01
CA THR A 94 -18.86 11.54 9.48
C THR A 94 -19.41 10.19 9.02
N ILE A 95 -18.95 9.68 7.89
CA ILE A 95 -19.45 8.44 7.28
C ILE A 95 -19.40 7.20 8.19
N PRO A 96 -18.33 6.95 8.98
CA PRO A 96 -18.31 5.83 9.92
C PRO A 96 -19.50 5.85 10.89
N TYR A 97 -19.85 7.03 11.39
CA TYR A 97 -20.99 7.19 12.31
C TYR A 97 -22.34 7.00 11.60
N ILE A 98 -22.47 7.48 10.35
CA ILE A 98 -23.66 7.28 9.52
C ILE A 98 -23.88 5.79 9.20
N ALA A 99 -22.82 4.99 9.10
CA ALA A 99 -22.91 3.56 8.92
C ALA A 99 -23.12 2.82 10.24
N TYR A 100 -22.42 3.24 11.30
CA TYR A 100 -22.43 2.57 12.59
C TYR A 100 -23.75 2.70 13.31
N ILE A 101 -24.26 3.93 13.52
CA ILE A 101 -25.43 4.20 14.36
C ILE A 101 -26.68 3.48 13.85
N PRO A 102 -27.09 3.59 12.57
CA PRO A 102 -28.27 2.88 12.11
C PRO A 102 -28.16 1.36 12.15
N ALA A 103 -26.95 0.81 11.96
CA ALA A 103 -26.75 -0.62 12.08
C ALA A 103 -26.96 -1.10 13.52
N GLU A 104 -26.46 -0.35 14.50
CA GLU A 104 -26.64 -0.65 15.91
C GLU A 104 -28.12 -0.57 16.36
N GLU A 105 -28.86 0.43 15.89
CA GLU A 105 -30.29 0.60 16.21
C GLU A 105 -31.16 -0.58 15.76
N ILE A 106 -30.75 -1.25 14.68
CA ILE A 106 -31.45 -2.46 14.19
C ILE A 106 -30.80 -3.75 14.69
N HIS A 107 -29.96 -3.69 15.70
CA HIS A 107 -29.21 -4.83 16.26
C HIS A 107 -28.27 -5.53 15.25
N ALA A 108 -27.87 -4.85 14.19
CA ALA A 108 -26.85 -5.31 13.25
C ALA A 108 -25.44 -4.89 13.70
N SER A 109 -24.39 -5.46 13.09
CA SER A 109 -23.02 -5.11 13.41
C SER A 109 -22.62 -3.76 12.81
N GLY A 110 -22.55 -2.71 13.64
CA GLY A 110 -22.11 -1.38 13.22
C GLY A 110 -20.67 -1.37 12.72
N VAL A 111 -19.79 -2.14 13.33
CA VAL A 111 -18.38 -2.24 12.89
C VAL A 111 -18.28 -2.81 11.49
N LEU A 112 -19.03 -3.88 11.21
CA LEU A 112 -19.04 -4.50 9.88
C LEU A 112 -19.66 -3.57 8.84
N ALA A 113 -20.68 -2.78 9.21
CA ALA A 113 -21.25 -1.76 8.34
C ALA A 113 -20.23 -0.68 7.96
N VAL A 114 -19.42 -0.21 8.91
CA VAL A 114 -18.35 0.76 8.66
C VAL A 114 -17.29 0.17 7.74
N VAL A 115 -16.83 -1.06 7.99
CA VAL A 115 -15.81 -1.74 7.17
C VAL A 115 -16.29 -1.91 5.73
N VAL A 116 -17.51 -2.39 5.53
CA VAL A 116 -18.10 -2.58 4.18
C VAL A 116 -18.25 -1.24 3.45
N THR A 117 -18.73 -0.21 4.16
CA THR A 117 -18.84 1.14 3.59
C THR A 117 -17.48 1.67 3.17
N GLY A 118 -16.48 1.55 4.04
CA GLY A 118 -15.11 2.01 3.79
C GLY A 118 -14.46 1.31 2.59
N LEU A 119 -14.59 -0.01 2.50
CA LEU A 119 -14.07 -0.80 1.37
C LEU A 119 -14.71 -0.40 0.03
N LEU A 120 -16.04 -0.28 -0.01
CA LEU A 120 -16.75 0.07 -1.24
C LEU A 120 -16.46 1.50 -1.71
N VAL A 121 -16.45 2.46 -0.77
CA VAL A 121 -16.16 3.86 -1.07
C VAL A 121 -14.69 4.05 -1.41
N GLY A 122 -13.77 3.39 -0.69
CA GLY A 122 -12.34 3.42 -0.93
C GLY A 122 -11.98 2.87 -2.31
N HIS A 123 -12.53 1.71 -2.68
CA HIS A 123 -12.30 1.12 -4.00
C HIS A 123 -12.74 2.03 -5.16
N LYS A 124 -13.84 2.78 -4.97
CA LYS A 124 -14.34 3.72 -5.98
C LYS A 124 -13.79 5.13 -5.86
N ALA A 125 -12.95 5.42 -4.89
CA ALA A 125 -12.40 6.75 -4.65
C ALA A 125 -11.74 7.41 -5.88
N PRO A 126 -10.97 6.69 -6.75
CA PRO A 126 -10.39 7.28 -7.96
C PRO A 126 -11.42 7.87 -8.93
N PHE A 127 -12.65 7.34 -8.94
CA PHE A 127 -13.73 7.78 -9.83
C PHE A 127 -14.69 8.80 -9.17
N LEU A 128 -14.67 8.89 -7.84
CA LEU A 128 -15.60 9.73 -7.07
C LEU A 128 -14.99 11.04 -6.62
N GLN A 129 -13.68 11.13 -6.50
CA GLN A 129 -12.96 12.24 -5.92
C GLN A 129 -12.04 12.93 -6.92
N SER A 130 -11.85 14.25 -6.73
CA SER A 130 -10.74 14.95 -7.38
C SER A 130 -9.38 14.51 -6.82
N GLY A 131 -8.31 14.68 -7.58
CA GLY A 131 -6.95 14.38 -7.13
C GLY A 131 -6.59 15.11 -5.83
N THR A 132 -6.88 16.41 -5.75
CA THR A 132 -6.64 17.25 -4.57
C THR A 132 -7.38 16.73 -3.34
N ALA A 133 -8.65 16.35 -3.49
CA ALA A 133 -9.44 15.83 -2.39
C ALA A 133 -8.90 14.49 -1.86
N ARG A 134 -8.43 13.59 -2.75
CA ARG A 134 -7.80 12.33 -2.33
C ARG A 134 -6.53 12.55 -1.53
N LEU A 135 -5.64 13.43 -2.00
CA LEU A 135 -4.39 13.74 -1.31
C LEU A 135 -4.63 14.36 0.06
N THR A 136 -5.57 15.29 0.15
CA THR A 136 -5.95 15.93 1.42
C THR A 136 -6.57 14.91 2.38
N ALA A 137 -7.47 14.07 1.90
CA ALA A 137 -8.12 13.06 2.71
C ALA A 137 -7.11 12.03 3.25
N GLU A 138 -6.17 11.57 2.43
CA GLU A 138 -5.12 10.63 2.84
C GLU A 138 -4.26 11.20 3.97
N GLY A 139 -3.78 12.44 3.85
CA GLY A 139 -3.00 13.11 4.90
C GLY A 139 -3.79 13.27 6.20
N ASN A 140 -5.05 13.70 6.10
CA ASN A 140 -5.91 13.89 7.26
C ASN A 140 -6.22 12.57 7.97
N TRP A 141 -6.57 11.52 7.23
CA TRP A 141 -6.82 10.19 7.80
C TRP A 141 -5.59 9.58 8.45
N ARG A 142 -4.41 9.76 7.85
CA ARG A 142 -3.13 9.32 8.45
C ARG A 142 -2.91 10.00 9.81
N THR A 143 -3.11 11.31 9.89
CA THR A 143 -2.96 12.09 11.13
C THR A 143 -3.97 11.67 12.19
N VAL A 144 -5.26 11.54 11.81
CA VAL A 144 -6.33 11.15 12.75
C VAL A 144 -6.12 9.73 13.25
N SER A 145 -5.79 8.79 12.37
CA SER A 145 -5.53 7.39 12.76
C SER A 145 -4.36 7.31 13.73
N PHE A 146 -3.25 8.00 13.44
CA PHE A 146 -2.11 8.07 14.35
C PHE A 146 -2.49 8.66 15.71
N PHE A 147 -3.22 9.78 15.72
CA PHE A 147 -3.65 10.41 16.97
C PHE A 147 -4.55 9.50 17.81
N LEU A 148 -5.55 8.87 17.17
CA LEU A 148 -6.46 7.96 17.89
C LEU A 148 -5.74 6.73 18.43
N GLU A 149 -4.79 6.18 17.67
CA GLU A 149 -3.97 5.06 18.12
C GLU A 149 -3.16 5.42 19.35
N GLN A 150 -2.45 6.56 19.33
CA GLN A 150 -1.66 7.02 20.48
C GLN A 150 -2.54 7.37 21.69
N ALA A 151 -3.71 7.95 21.46
CA ALA A 151 -4.67 8.30 22.51
C ALA A 151 -5.16 7.03 23.26
N VAL A 152 -5.47 5.95 22.54
CA VAL A 152 -5.87 4.69 23.18
C VAL A 152 -4.74 4.09 24.01
N PHE A 153 -3.51 4.05 23.51
CA PHE A 153 -2.36 3.58 24.28
C PHE A 153 -2.10 4.43 25.53
N LEU A 154 -2.23 5.76 25.41
CA LEU A 154 -2.10 6.67 26.56
C LEU A 154 -3.18 6.42 27.62
N LEU A 155 -4.44 6.31 27.20
CA LEU A 155 -5.56 6.05 28.12
C LEU A 155 -5.37 4.74 28.89
N ILE A 156 -4.91 3.70 28.20
CA ILE A 156 -4.62 2.41 28.83
C ILE A 156 -3.45 2.52 29.82
N GLY A 157 -2.36 3.20 29.41
CA GLY A 157 -1.22 3.42 30.31
C GLY A 157 -1.62 4.16 31.59
N LEU A 158 -2.53 5.12 31.50
CA LEU A 158 -3.06 5.86 32.66
C LEU A 158 -3.95 4.98 33.55
N GLN A 159 -4.72 4.06 32.98
CA GLN A 159 -5.65 3.21 33.73
C GLN A 159 -5.01 1.91 34.24
N LEU A 160 -3.87 1.50 33.68
CA LEU A 160 -3.26 0.19 33.94
C LEU A 160 -2.96 -0.03 35.44
N LEU A 161 -2.46 1.00 36.13
CA LEU A 161 -2.18 0.91 37.56
C LEU A 161 -3.47 0.76 38.37
N ALA A 162 -4.49 1.56 38.08
CA ALA A 162 -5.77 1.47 38.76
C ALA A 162 -6.47 0.10 38.54
N ILE A 163 -6.40 -0.43 37.32
CA ILE A 163 -6.94 -1.77 37.01
C ILE A 163 -6.16 -2.84 37.76
N ALA A 164 -4.83 -2.76 37.80
CA ALA A 164 -4.01 -3.72 38.53
C ALA A 164 -4.26 -3.68 40.06
N GLU A 165 -4.43 -2.48 40.62
CA GLU A 165 -4.79 -2.31 42.02
C GLU A 165 -6.19 -2.85 42.35
N ALA A 166 -7.17 -2.64 41.48
CA ALA A 166 -8.52 -3.17 41.63
C ALA A 166 -8.51 -4.71 41.66
N VAL A 167 -7.82 -5.36 40.72
CA VAL A 167 -7.70 -6.83 40.67
C VAL A 167 -7.05 -7.38 41.98
N VAL A 168 -6.02 -6.73 42.49
CA VAL A 168 -5.37 -7.14 43.74
C VAL A 168 -6.27 -6.89 44.96
N SER A 169 -7.02 -5.79 44.98
CA SER A 169 -7.91 -5.44 46.10
C SER A 169 -9.16 -6.32 46.19
N ASP A 170 -9.62 -6.85 45.05
CA ASP A 170 -10.73 -7.81 44.99
C ASP A 170 -10.36 -9.19 45.55
N GLY A 171 -9.12 -9.38 45.97
CA GLY A 171 -8.64 -10.60 46.60
C GLY A 171 -8.26 -11.72 45.64
N ASP A 172 -8.11 -11.42 44.35
CA ASP A 172 -7.64 -12.37 43.35
C ASP A 172 -6.18 -12.77 43.65
N ASP A 173 -5.92 -14.06 43.69
CA ASP A 173 -4.56 -14.58 43.87
C ASP A 173 -3.66 -14.15 42.70
N LEU A 174 -2.62 -13.37 42.99
CA LEU A 174 -1.66 -12.88 42.02
C LEU A 174 -1.08 -14.02 41.16
N GLN A 175 -0.87 -15.19 41.75
CA GLN A 175 -0.40 -16.36 41.00
C GLN A 175 -1.44 -16.81 39.97
N MET A 176 -2.72 -16.79 40.30
CA MET A 176 -3.82 -17.13 39.42
C MET A 176 -3.93 -16.12 38.26
N VAL A 177 -3.81 -14.82 38.54
CA VAL A 177 -3.83 -13.75 37.54
C VAL A 177 -2.69 -13.90 36.52
N VAL A 178 -1.46 -14.16 37.02
CA VAL A 178 -0.29 -14.36 36.16
C VAL A 178 -0.42 -15.63 35.31
N LEU A 179 -0.90 -16.73 35.90
CA LEU A 179 -1.13 -17.97 35.19
C LEU A 179 -2.23 -17.84 34.11
N ALA A 180 -3.33 -17.18 34.45
CA ALA A 180 -4.42 -16.92 33.51
C ALA A 180 -3.95 -16.04 32.35
N SER A 181 -3.28 -14.92 32.64
CA SER A 181 -2.76 -14.01 31.61
C SER A 181 -1.74 -14.69 30.68
N THR A 182 -0.81 -15.45 31.26
CA THR A 182 0.20 -16.21 30.49
C THR A 182 -0.46 -17.32 29.67
N GLY A 183 -1.42 -18.03 30.28
CA GLY A 183 -2.17 -19.10 29.60
C GLY A 183 -2.97 -18.59 28.41
N VAL A 184 -3.67 -17.45 28.54
CA VAL A 184 -4.40 -16.81 27.46
C VAL A 184 -3.44 -16.32 26.37
N PHE A 185 -2.33 -15.69 26.72
CA PHE A 185 -1.31 -15.27 25.76
C PHE A 185 -0.78 -16.46 24.94
N LEU A 186 -0.36 -17.53 25.59
CA LEU A 186 0.13 -18.74 24.93
C LEU A 186 -0.95 -19.39 24.06
N ALA A 187 -2.20 -19.44 24.52
CA ALA A 187 -3.31 -19.98 23.77
C ALA A 187 -3.58 -19.18 22.48
N VAL A 188 -3.54 -17.84 22.56
CA VAL A 188 -3.70 -16.96 21.37
C VAL A 188 -2.60 -17.22 20.35
N VAL A 189 -1.34 -17.28 20.80
CA VAL A 189 -0.20 -17.55 19.90
C VAL A 189 -0.28 -18.97 19.31
N ALA A 190 -0.56 -19.98 20.15
CA ALA A 190 -0.66 -21.36 19.70
C ALA A 190 -1.80 -21.58 18.69
N THR A 191 -2.98 -21.03 18.96
CA THR A 191 -4.15 -21.13 18.06
C THR A 191 -3.83 -20.52 16.70
N ARG A 192 -3.17 -19.36 16.67
CA ARG A 192 -2.76 -18.72 15.41
C ARG A 192 -1.77 -19.58 14.64
N ILE A 193 -0.74 -20.11 15.30
CA ILE A 193 0.25 -20.98 14.67
C ILE A 193 -0.44 -22.22 14.08
N ILE A 194 -1.29 -22.89 14.86
CA ILE A 194 -2.03 -24.07 14.43
C ILE A 194 -2.92 -23.76 13.22
N TRP A 195 -3.62 -22.63 13.25
CA TRP A 195 -4.52 -22.22 12.17
C TRP A 195 -3.77 -21.94 10.88
N VAL A 196 -2.75 -21.08 10.91
CA VAL A 196 -2.00 -20.68 9.72
C VAL A 196 -1.21 -21.84 9.11
N LEU A 197 -0.55 -22.64 9.95
CA LEU A 197 0.18 -23.82 9.45
C LEU A 197 -0.79 -24.93 9.01
N GLY A 198 -1.94 -25.07 9.68
CA GLY A 198 -3.00 -26.00 9.30
C GLY A 198 -3.58 -25.66 7.91
N ASP A 199 -3.87 -24.38 7.62
CA ASP A 199 -4.29 -23.94 6.27
C ASP A 199 -3.18 -24.24 5.24
N GLY A 200 -1.92 -24.00 5.62
CA GLY A 200 -0.77 -24.33 4.79
C GLY A 200 -0.64 -25.82 4.45
N VAL A 201 -1.02 -26.72 5.36
CA VAL A 201 -1.12 -28.17 5.08
C VAL A 201 -2.31 -28.46 4.18
N LEU A 202 -3.48 -27.88 4.50
CA LEU A 202 -4.72 -28.11 3.79
C LEU A 202 -4.64 -27.70 2.31
N THR A 203 -3.98 -26.58 2.02
CA THR A 203 -3.77 -26.08 0.65
C THR A 203 -2.86 -26.97 -0.19
N ARG A 204 -2.03 -27.82 0.45
CA ARG A 204 -1.13 -28.79 -0.22
C ARG A 204 -1.75 -30.15 -0.45
N LEU A 205 -2.93 -30.44 0.14
CA LEU A 205 -3.60 -31.72 -0.04
C LEU A 205 -4.17 -31.84 -1.48
N PRO A 206 -3.97 -32.99 -2.13
CA PRO A 206 -4.51 -33.25 -3.47
C PRO A 206 -6.03 -33.21 -3.44
N GLY A 207 -6.63 -32.36 -4.27
CA GLY A 207 -8.09 -32.20 -4.38
C GLY A 207 -8.65 -30.90 -3.79
N ILE A 208 -8.06 -30.36 -2.72
CA ILE A 208 -8.52 -29.12 -2.07
C ILE A 208 -7.72 -27.90 -2.55
N GLY A 209 -6.40 -28.05 -2.76
CA GLY A 209 -5.48 -26.96 -3.09
C GLY A 209 -5.35 -26.58 -4.57
N ARG A 210 -6.06 -27.22 -5.47
CA ARG A 210 -5.82 -27.19 -6.93
C ARG A 210 -5.93 -25.80 -7.62
N LYS A 211 -6.36 -24.75 -6.93
CA LYS A 211 -6.53 -23.38 -7.48
C LYS A 211 -5.79 -22.28 -6.70
N ARG A 212 -5.08 -22.61 -5.62
CA ARG A 212 -4.36 -21.61 -4.82
C ARG A 212 -2.86 -21.74 -5.02
N ALA A 213 -2.17 -20.63 -5.19
CA ALA A 213 -0.71 -20.60 -5.18
C ALA A 213 -0.19 -21.14 -3.83
N VAL A 214 0.78 -22.06 -3.88
CA VAL A 214 1.35 -22.66 -2.68
C VAL A 214 2.29 -21.68 -2.02
N VAL A 215 1.87 -21.13 -0.87
CA VAL A 215 2.68 -20.20 -0.07
C VAL A 215 3.86 -20.95 0.57
N PRO A 216 5.11 -20.45 0.48
CA PRO A 216 6.27 -21.06 1.12
C PRO A 216 6.11 -21.19 2.63
N TRP A 217 6.66 -22.29 3.22
CA TRP A 217 6.59 -22.49 4.68
C TRP A 217 7.22 -21.34 5.48
N ALA A 218 8.29 -20.75 4.97
CA ALA A 218 8.92 -19.59 5.58
C ALA A 218 7.94 -18.40 5.72
N ALA A 219 7.16 -18.14 4.67
CA ALA A 219 6.13 -17.09 4.69
C ALA A 219 5.01 -17.41 5.68
N LEU A 220 4.51 -18.65 5.70
CA LEU A 220 3.49 -19.10 6.66
C LEU A 220 3.98 -19.00 8.10
N THR A 221 5.24 -19.34 8.38
CA THR A 221 5.83 -19.19 9.72
C THR A 221 5.88 -17.72 10.15
N VAL A 222 6.23 -16.81 9.26
CA VAL A 222 6.24 -15.37 9.55
C VAL A 222 4.82 -14.85 9.75
N VAL A 223 3.86 -15.21 8.90
CA VAL A 223 2.45 -14.81 9.05
C VAL A 223 1.86 -15.33 10.37
N SER A 224 2.18 -16.58 10.75
CA SER A 224 1.72 -17.14 12.03
C SER A 224 2.28 -16.40 13.24
N TRP A 225 3.56 -15.98 13.19
CA TRP A 225 4.21 -15.24 14.26
C TRP A 225 3.83 -13.75 14.30
N ALA A 226 3.52 -13.14 13.15
CA ALA A 226 3.14 -11.73 13.03
C ALA A 226 1.74 -11.40 13.56
N GLY A 227 1.08 -12.33 14.26
CA GLY A 227 -0.27 -12.15 14.82
C GLY A 227 -0.32 -11.30 16.09
N MET A 228 0.39 -10.19 16.12
CA MET A 228 0.37 -9.26 17.25
C MET A 228 -1.04 -8.69 17.47
N ARG A 229 -1.38 -8.49 18.74
CA ARG A 229 -2.62 -7.82 19.15
C ARG A 229 -2.33 -6.35 19.42
N GLY A 230 -3.33 -5.46 19.22
CA GLY A 230 -3.09 -4.03 19.31
C GLY A 230 -4.30 -3.25 19.83
N VAL A 231 -4.46 -2.04 19.32
CA VAL A 231 -5.38 -1.02 19.82
C VAL A 231 -6.82 -1.49 19.87
N VAL A 232 -7.29 -2.24 18.84
CA VAL A 232 -8.69 -2.70 18.80
C VAL A 232 -9.00 -3.66 19.94
N THR A 233 -8.07 -4.56 20.30
CA THR A 233 -8.24 -5.46 21.45
C THR A 233 -8.35 -4.69 22.77
N LEU A 234 -7.53 -3.65 22.94
CA LEU A 234 -7.55 -2.81 24.13
C LEU A 234 -8.81 -1.95 24.21
N ALA A 235 -9.21 -1.34 23.10
CA ALA A 235 -10.44 -0.55 23.03
C ALA A 235 -11.68 -1.42 23.34
N ALA A 236 -11.71 -2.65 22.82
CA ALA A 236 -12.76 -3.60 23.10
C ALA A 236 -12.83 -4.01 24.58
N ALA A 237 -11.66 -4.22 25.23
CA ALA A 237 -11.59 -4.55 26.65
C ALA A 237 -12.07 -3.38 27.54
N LEU A 238 -11.70 -2.14 27.22
CA LEU A 238 -12.17 -0.96 27.94
C LEU A 238 -13.67 -0.67 27.73
N ALA A 239 -14.23 -1.08 26.60
CA ALA A 239 -15.64 -0.92 26.28
C ALA A 239 -16.54 -1.99 26.94
N LEU A 240 -15.98 -2.94 27.69
CA LEU A 240 -16.77 -3.93 28.44
C LEU A 240 -17.71 -3.23 29.43
N PRO A 241 -19.01 -3.54 29.45
CA PRO A 241 -19.96 -3.02 30.42
C PRO A 241 -19.59 -3.43 31.87
N ASP A 242 -19.92 -2.59 32.83
CA ASP A 242 -19.68 -2.86 34.27
C ASP A 242 -20.47 -4.08 34.76
N THR A 243 -21.47 -4.52 34.05
CA THR A 243 -22.28 -5.70 34.32
C THR A 243 -21.57 -7.03 34.02
N VAL A 244 -20.43 -7.00 33.31
CA VAL A 244 -19.68 -8.21 32.96
C VAL A 244 -18.88 -8.67 34.19
N PRO A 245 -19.06 -9.92 34.66
CA PRO A 245 -18.26 -10.46 35.75
C PRO A 245 -16.77 -10.43 35.45
N TYR A 246 -15.96 -10.12 36.46
CA TYR A 246 -14.49 -10.07 36.35
C TYR A 246 -13.97 -9.09 35.25
N ARG A 247 -14.69 -7.99 35.02
CA ARG A 247 -14.34 -7.00 33.99
C ARG A 247 -12.89 -6.51 34.10
N ASP A 248 -12.44 -6.16 35.32
CA ASP A 248 -11.10 -5.62 35.54
C ASP A 248 -10.02 -6.68 35.30
N LEU A 249 -10.27 -7.92 35.71
CA LEU A 249 -9.38 -9.04 35.41
C LEU A 249 -9.30 -9.30 33.91
N LEU A 250 -10.43 -9.31 33.15
CA LEU A 250 -10.46 -9.48 31.71
C LEU A 250 -9.71 -8.36 30.99
N THR A 251 -9.86 -7.12 31.46
CA THR A 251 -9.17 -5.95 30.92
C THR A 251 -7.66 -6.05 31.18
N LEU A 252 -7.26 -6.47 32.39
CA LEU A 252 -5.85 -6.69 32.71
C LEU A 252 -5.22 -7.80 31.83
N ILE A 253 -5.92 -8.92 31.66
CA ILE A 253 -5.48 -10.01 30.76
C ILE A 253 -5.31 -9.48 29.33
N ALA A 254 -6.27 -8.71 28.82
CA ALA A 254 -6.16 -8.12 27.49
C ALA A 254 -4.93 -7.19 27.36
N CYS A 255 -4.67 -6.36 28.37
CA CYS A 255 -3.47 -5.52 28.44
C CYS A 255 -2.18 -6.35 28.40
N VAL A 256 -2.09 -7.40 29.21
CA VAL A 256 -0.93 -8.29 29.25
C VAL A 256 -0.71 -8.99 27.91
N VAL A 257 -1.77 -9.46 27.29
CA VAL A 257 -1.70 -10.11 25.96
C VAL A 257 -1.22 -9.12 24.89
N VAL A 258 -1.74 -7.90 24.88
CA VAL A 258 -1.34 -6.88 23.88
C VAL A 258 0.11 -6.46 24.09
N VAL A 259 0.47 -6.04 25.31
CA VAL A 259 1.84 -5.62 25.63
C VAL A 259 2.83 -6.77 25.40
N GLY A 260 2.49 -7.98 25.85
CA GLY A 260 3.30 -9.18 25.66
C GLY A 260 3.49 -9.51 24.18
N SER A 261 2.45 -9.41 23.35
CA SER A 261 2.55 -9.67 21.90
C SER A 261 3.42 -8.62 21.21
N ILE A 262 3.27 -7.34 21.52
CA ILE A 262 4.10 -6.28 20.92
C ILE A 262 5.57 -6.45 21.34
N LEU A 263 5.84 -6.71 22.62
CA LEU A 263 7.20 -6.86 23.12
C LEU A 263 7.87 -8.15 22.61
N ILE A 264 7.21 -9.30 22.70
CA ILE A 264 7.80 -10.59 22.36
C ILE A 264 7.79 -10.83 20.86
N GLN A 265 6.62 -10.76 20.23
CA GLN A 265 6.49 -11.03 18.80
C GLN A 265 7.05 -9.88 17.96
N GLY A 266 6.78 -8.61 18.34
CA GLY A 266 7.27 -7.44 17.63
C GLY A 266 8.79 -7.34 17.61
N SER A 267 9.46 -7.57 18.76
CA SER A 267 10.93 -7.53 18.83
C SER A 267 11.63 -8.72 18.16
N SER A 268 11.01 -9.90 18.19
CA SER A 268 11.58 -11.13 17.60
C SER A 268 11.29 -11.29 16.11
N LEU A 269 10.27 -10.63 15.58
CA LEU A 269 9.86 -10.72 14.18
C LEU A 269 11.00 -10.35 13.19
N PRO A 270 11.78 -9.26 13.39
CA PRO A 270 12.92 -8.93 12.53
C PRO A 270 13.96 -10.05 12.46
N MET A 271 14.26 -10.69 13.61
CA MET A 271 15.19 -11.79 13.69
C MET A 271 14.67 -13.02 12.93
N LEU A 272 13.37 -13.32 13.09
CA LEU A 272 12.71 -14.44 12.41
C LEU A 272 12.74 -14.28 10.88
N VAL A 273 12.40 -13.08 10.37
CA VAL A 273 12.42 -12.77 8.93
C VAL A 273 13.83 -12.94 8.35
N LYS A 274 14.85 -12.39 9.04
CA LYS A 274 16.26 -12.56 8.61
C LYS A 274 16.70 -14.03 8.62
N ARG A 275 16.32 -14.81 9.66
CA ARG A 275 16.68 -16.21 9.77
C ARG A 275 16.03 -17.08 8.69
N LEU A 276 14.80 -16.78 8.31
CA LEU A 276 14.06 -17.48 7.27
C LEU A 276 14.43 -17.03 5.85
N ARG A 277 15.32 -16.03 5.72
CA ARG A 277 15.81 -15.51 4.43
C ARG A 277 14.68 -15.19 3.46
N LEU A 278 13.61 -14.60 3.96
CA LEU A 278 12.56 -14.10 3.08
C LEU A 278 13.13 -13.00 2.20
N LYS A 279 12.91 -13.11 0.89
CA LYS A 279 13.33 -12.08 -0.05
C LYS A 279 12.54 -10.79 0.24
N PRO A 280 13.20 -9.66 0.44
CA PRO A 280 12.50 -8.37 0.54
C PRO A 280 11.74 -8.09 -0.78
N PRO A 281 10.80 -7.12 -0.80
CA PRO A 281 10.18 -6.67 -2.04
C PRO A 281 11.28 -6.30 -3.03
N ASP A 282 11.14 -6.76 -4.26
CA ASP A 282 12.04 -6.37 -5.33
C ASP A 282 11.63 -4.96 -5.82
N ARG A 283 12.39 -3.95 -5.40
CA ARG A 283 12.11 -2.56 -5.76
C ARG A 283 12.32 -2.31 -7.25
N ALA A 284 13.25 -3.03 -7.86
CA ALA A 284 13.46 -2.92 -9.30
C ALA A 284 12.25 -3.45 -10.06
N GLU A 285 11.68 -4.58 -9.63
CA GLU A 285 10.42 -5.09 -10.20
C GLU A 285 9.26 -4.11 -10.01
N ASP A 286 9.14 -3.52 -8.83
CA ASP A 286 8.10 -2.53 -8.55
C ASP A 286 8.25 -1.28 -9.42
N ALA A 287 9.48 -0.76 -9.55
CA ALA A 287 9.77 0.37 -10.41
C ALA A 287 9.51 0.07 -11.89
N LEU A 288 9.83 -1.14 -12.34
CA LEU A 288 9.52 -1.58 -13.71
C LEU A 288 8.01 -1.68 -13.95
N GLN A 289 7.25 -2.21 -12.99
CA GLN A 289 5.78 -2.28 -13.10
C GLN A 289 5.17 -0.87 -13.11
N GLU A 290 5.67 0.04 -12.29
CA GLU A 290 5.23 1.43 -12.25
C GLU A 290 5.54 2.14 -13.58
N ALA A 291 6.76 1.99 -14.10
CA ALA A 291 7.16 2.54 -15.39
C ALA A 291 6.31 1.98 -16.53
N ALA A 292 6.01 0.68 -16.53
CA ALA A 292 5.14 0.05 -17.54
C ALA A 292 3.70 0.60 -17.49
N LEU A 293 3.14 0.78 -16.27
CA LEU A 293 1.81 1.37 -16.10
C LEU A 293 1.78 2.84 -16.53
N LEU A 294 2.82 3.62 -16.25
CA LEU A 294 2.94 5.01 -16.70
C LEU A 294 3.05 5.11 -18.22
N ASP A 295 3.78 4.19 -18.88
CA ASP A 295 3.81 4.14 -20.33
C ASP A 295 2.45 3.80 -20.95
N GLN A 296 1.71 2.85 -20.36
CA GLN A 296 0.34 2.55 -20.78
C GLN A 296 -0.58 3.76 -20.60
N ALA A 297 -0.47 4.46 -19.47
CA ALA A 297 -1.23 5.68 -19.22
C ALA A 297 -0.84 6.81 -20.19
N ARG A 298 0.46 6.93 -20.55
CA ARG A 298 0.95 7.86 -21.56
C ARG A 298 0.30 7.60 -22.93
N LYS A 299 0.29 6.34 -23.38
CA LYS A 299 -0.32 5.96 -24.66
C LYS A 299 -1.79 6.35 -24.70
N ALA A 300 -2.58 5.96 -23.69
CA ALA A 300 -3.98 6.33 -23.57
C ALA A 300 -4.20 7.85 -23.50
N GLY A 301 -3.33 8.59 -22.82
CA GLY A 301 -3.38 10.04 -22.73
C GLY A 301 -3.12 10.74 -24.07
N LEU A 302 -2.14 10.23 -24.85
CA LEU A 302 -1.83 10.76 -26.19
C LEU A 302 -2.94 10.46 -27.20
N GLU A 303 -3.49 9.25 -27.20
CA GLU A 303 -4.68 8.89 -28.00
C GLU A 303 -5.83 9.85 -27.72
N ARG A 304 -6.11 10.10 -26.42
CA ARG A 304 -7.17 11.03 -26.04
C ARG A 304 -6.86 12.47 -26.43
N LEU A 305 -5.60 12.91 -26.39
CA LEU A 305 -5.19 14.22 -26.86
C LEU A 305 -5.47 14.36 -28.37
N ASP A 306 -5.14 13.34 -29.17
CA ASP A 306 -5.35 13.34 -30.62
C ASP A 306 -6.84 13.38 -30.99
N GLU A 307 -7.69 12.67 -30.23
CA GLU A 307 -9.15 12.74 -30.39
C GLU A 307 -9.76 14.09 -29.97
N ALA A 308 -9.20 14.72 -28.93
CA ALA A 308 -9.76 15.92 -28.33
C ALA A 308 -9.25 17.21 -29.00
N ALA A 309 -8.09 17.17 -29.64
CA ALA A 309 -7.49 18.33 -30.32
C ALA A 309 -8.33 18.72 -31.52
N GLY A 310 -8.79 19.97 -31.56
CA GLY A 310 -9.55 20.58 -32.65
C GLY A 310 -8.73 21.60 -33.43
N GLU A 311 -9.29 22.07 -34.56
CA GLU A 311 -8.63 23.08 -35.43
C GLU A 311 -8.35 24.42 -34.72
N ALA A 312 -9.08 24.70 -33.62
CA ALA A 312 -8.91 25.92 -32.81
C ALA A 312 -7.75 25.82 -31.81
N ASP A 313 -7.22 24.63 -31.55
CA ASP A 313 -6.16 24.42 -30.58
C ASP A 313 -4.78 24.74 -31.17
N SER A 314 -3.95 25.43 -30.37
CA SER A 314 -2.61 25.80 -30.82
C SER A 314 -1.71 24.55 -30.96
N ALA A 315 -1.09 24.38 -32.10
CA ALA A 315 -0.11 23.34 -32.35
C ALA A 315 1.04 23.34 -31.31
N GLU A 316 1.44 24.54 -30.84
CA GLU A 316 2.46 24.69 -29.80
C GLU A 316 2.00 24.10 -28.46
N VAL A 317 0.74 24.28 -28.06
CA VAL A 317 0.17 23.71 -26.84
C VAL A 317 0.13 22.20 -26.92
N ILE A 318 -0.31 21.66 -28.07
CA ILE A 318 -0.34 20.21 -28.30
C ILE A 318 1.07 19.62 -28.24
N ALA A 319 2.04 20.24 -28.91
CA ALA A 319 3.44 19.80 -28.87
C ALA A 319 4.02 19.81 -27.43
N ARG A 320 3.74 20.87 -26.67
CA ARG A 320 4.18 21.00 -25.28
C ARG A 320 3.56 19.92 -24.37
N LEU A 321 2.29 19.58 -24.55
CA LEU A 321 1.63 18.50 -23.83
C LEU A 321 2.24 17.13 -24.14
N ARG A 322 2.59 16.87 -25.40
CA ARG A 322 3.27 15.63 -25.82
C ARG A 322 4.63 15.51 -25.14
N VAL A 323 5.48 16.54 -25.27
CA VAL A 323 6.82 16.56 -24.67
C VAL A 323 6.75 16.32 -23.16
N ARG A 324 5.87 17.04 -22.44
CA ARG A 324 5.73 16.90 -20.99
C ARG A 324 5.24 15.50 -20.57
N THR A 325 4.38 14.88 -21.41
CA THR A 325 3.88 13.53 -21.14
C THR A 325 4.98 12.49 -21.38
N GLU A 326 5.82 12.68 -22.40
CA GLU A 326 6.98 11.85 -22.68
C GLU A 326 8.06 11.97 -21.60
N GLU A 327 8.41 13.18 -21.17
CA GLU A 327 9.37 13.44 -20.10
C GLU A 327 8.98 12.72 -18.80
N ARG A 328 7.69 12.79 -18.42
CA ARG A 328 7.18 12.08 -17.22
C ARG A 328 7.29 10.57 -17.34
N SER A 329 7.04 10.00 -18.51
CA SER A 329 7.19 8.56 -18.74
C SER A 329 8.65 8.15 -18.70
N ASN A 330 9.54 8.93 -19.34
CA ASN A 330 10.97 8.67 -19.37
C ASN A 330 11.58 8.71 -17.97
N ALA A 331 11.19 9.69 -17.14
CA ALA A 331 11.62 9.80 -15.76
C ALA A 331 11.31 8.55 -14.91
N ALA A 332 10.22 7.85 -15.22
CA ALA A 332 9.86 6.61 -14.53
C ALA A 332 10.75 5.41 -14.90
N TRP A 333 11.46 5.47 -16.04
CA TRP A 333 12.39 4.42 -16.47
C TRP A 333 13.82 4.65 -15.99
N GLU A 334 14.16 5.85 -15.51
CA GLU A 334 15.52 6.14 -15.02
C GLU A 334 15.93 5.30 -13.80
N PRO A 335 15.09 5.15 -12.73
CA PRO A 335 15.48 4.37 -11.56
C PRO A 335 15.83 2.90 -11.85
N PRO A 336 15.10 2.19 -12.76
CA PRO A 336 15.50 0.85 -13.18
C PRO A 336 16.82 0.78 -13.96
N GLY A 337 17.22 1.88 -14.61
CA GLY A 337 18.41 1.99 -15.43
C GLY A 337 19.62 2.62 -14.76
N ARG A 338 19.64 2.72 -13.43
CA ARG A 338 20.70 3.43 -12.68
C ARG A 338 22.09 2.88 -12.99
N PRO A 339 23.06 3.78 -13.32
CA PRO A 339 24.46 3.39 -13.54
C PRO A 339 25.06 2.70 -12.31
N THR A 340 25.84 1.63 -12.52
CA THR A 340 26.52 0.88 -11.44
C THR A 340 27.66 1.65 -10.79
N ASP A 341 28.11 2.77 -11.37
CA ASP A 341 29.16 3.63 -10.85
C ASP A 341 28.70 4.64 -9.79
N GLY A 342 27.41 4.65 -9.46
CA GLY A 342 26.85 5.57 -8.47
C GLY A 342 26.75 7.02 -8.95
N ALA A 343 26.84 7.28 -10.24
CA ALA A 343 26.65 8.62 -10.80
C ALA A 343 25.20 9.10 -10.60
N GLU A 344 25.05 10.39 -10.36
CA GLU A 344 23.74 11.06 -10.23
C GLU A 344 22.98 10.93 -11.55
N THR A 345 21.72 10.48 -11.48
CA THR A 345 20.86 10.42 -12.67
C THR A 345 20.38 11.81 -13.09
N PRO A 346 19.98 12.01 -14.38
CA PRO A 346 19.44 13.29 -14.83
C PRO A 346 18.25 13.79 -14.01
N ILE A 347 17.41 12.89 -13.51
CA ILE A 347 16.25 13.26 -12.68
C ILE A 347 16.67 13.68 -11.27
N GLU A 348 17.66 13.00 -10.67
CA GLU A 348 18.23 13.40 -9.37
C GLU A 348 18.91 14.78 -9.47
N ALA A 349 19.68 15.01 -10.53
CA ALA A 349 20.28 16.31 -10.80
C ALA A 349 19.23 17.41 -10.99
N TYR A 350 18.17 17.12 -11.75
CA TYR A 350 17.06 18.05 -11.93
C TYR A 350 16.38 18.38 -10.60
N GLN A 351 16.09 17.38 -9.78
CA GLN A 351 15.44 17.57 -8.47
C GLN A 351 16.30 18.41 -7.54
N ARG A 352 17.56 18.07 -7.40
CA ARG A 352 18.51 18.83 -6.56
C ARG A 352 18.60 20.29 -7.00
N LEU A 353 18.80 20.52 -8.29
CA LEU A 353 18.92 21.88 -8.83
C LEU A 353 17.61 22.63 -8.71
N ARG A 354 16.46 21.96 -8.92
CA ARG A 354 15.16 22.61 -8.81
C ARG A 354 14.81 22.98 -7.36
N LEU A 355 15.18 22.17 -6.38
CA LEU A 355 15.03 22.53 -4.96
C LEU A 355 15.86 23.76 -4.58
N GLU A 356 17.11 23.85 -5.06
CA GLU A 356 17.94 25.05 -4.86
C GLU A 356 17.31 26.29 -5.51
N MET A 357 16.72 26.16 -6.69
CA MET A 357 15.99 27.25 -7.34
C MET A 357 14.77 27.66 -6.52
N LEU A 358 13.97 26.72 -6.03
CA LEU A 358 12.79 27.01 -5.21
C LEU A 358 13.14 27.76 -3.91
N LEU A 359 14.26 27.38 -3.28
CA LEU A 359 14.77 28.11 -2.11
C LEU A 359 15.11 29.57 -2.44
N ALA A 360 15.77 29.80 -3.57
CA ALA A 360 16.12 31.16 -4.03
C ALA A 360 14.84 31.95 -4.42
N GLU A 361 13.91 31.35 -5.13
CA GLU A 361 12.62 31.95 -5.50
C GLU A 361 11.82 32.35 -4.26
N ARG A 362 11.75 31.46 -3.25
CA ARG A 362 11.08 31.74 -1.97
C ARG A 362 11.74 32.92 -1.23
N ALA A 363 13.07 32.94 -1.17
CA ALA A 363 13.81 34.04 -0.56
C ALA A 363 13.53 35.38 -1.25
N ALA A 364 13.49 35.41 -2.58
CA ALA A 364 13.17 36.60 -3.35
C ALA A 364 11.73 37.12 -3.07
N VAL A 365 10.75 36.24 -2.99
CA VAL A 365 9.35 36.57 -2.66
C VAL A 365 9.25 37.16 -1.24
N LEU A 366 9.94 36.56 -0.26
CA LEU A 366 9.95 37.06 1.11
C LEU A 366 10.65 38.40 1.22
N THR A 367 11.75 38.64 0.48
CA THR A 367 12.41 39.94 0.40
C THR A 367 11.48 41.00 -0.19
N ALA A 368 10.75 40.68 -1.26
CA ALA A 368 9.77 41.60 -1.85
C ALA A 368 8.64 41.97 -0.89
N ARG A 369 8.22 41.03 -0.03
CA ARG A 369 7.26 41.30 1.06
C ARG A 369 7.87 42.27 2.08
N ASP A 370 9.07 41.98 2.57
CA ASP A 370 9.74 42.74 3.63
C ASP A 370 10.07 44.18 3.15
N ASP A 371 10.35 44.32 1.86
CA ASP A 371 10.53 45.65 1.20
C ASP A 371 9.21 46.39 0.96
N GLY A 372 8.04 45.82 1.28
CA GLY A 372 6.73 46.43 1.03
C GLY A 372 6.36 46.51 -0.46
N LYS A 373 7.03 45.77 -1.35
CA LYS A 373 6.80 45.76 -2.80
C LYS A 373 5.67 44.86 -3.26
N ALA A 374 5.21 43.94 -2.40
CA ALA A 374 4.14 42.99 -2.71
C ALA A 374 3.12 42.95 -1.58
N ASN A 375 1.83 42.79 -1.95
CA ASN A 375 0.76 42.61 -0.97
C ASN A 375 0.78 41.17 -0.43
N ASP A 376 0.24 40.98 0.78
CA ASP A 376 0.22 39.70 1.49
C ASP A 376 -0.52 38.60 0.74
N ASP A 377 -1.57 38.93 -0.03
CA ASP A 377 -2.33 37.96 -0.80
C ASP A 377 -1.51 37.41 -1.98
N ALA A 378 -0.78 38.28 -2.68
CA ALA A 378 0.11 37.89 -3.76
C ALA A 378 1.25 37.03 -3.22
N VAL A 379 1.86 37.42 -2.10
CA VAL A 379 2.91 36.62 -1.44
C VAL A 379 2.41 35.27 -1.06
N ARG A 380 1.26 35.15 -0.38
CA ARG A 380 0.67 33.86 0.00
C ARG A 380 0.38 32.95 -1.21
N ASN A 381 -0.11 33.55 -2.31
CA ASN A 381 -0.42 32.78 -3.51
C ASN A 381 0.85 32.24 -4.18
N VAL A 382 1.91 33.05 -4.28
CA VAL A 382 3.17 32.61 -4.86
C VAL A 382 3.85 31.58 -3.98
N ILE A 383 3.93 31.81 -2.66
CA ILE A 383 4.50 30.80 -1.72
C ILE A 383 3.75 29.49 -1.84
N ARG A 384 2.41 29.49 -1.87
CA ARG A 384 1.63 28.25 -2.04
C ARG A 384 1.96 27.52 -3.35
N LEU A 385 2.24 28.25 -4.42
CA LEU A 385 2.61 27.66 -5.70
C LEU A 385 3.97 26.96 -5.61
N LEU A 386 4.95 27.61 -4.96
CA LEU A 386 6.27 27.03 -4.70
C LEU A 386 6.19 25.82 -3.77
N ASP A 387 5.37 25.87 -2.70
CA ASP A 387 5.16 24.76 -1.76
C ASP A 387 4.54 23.53 -2.45
N VAL A 388 3.60 23.73 -3.39
CA VAL A 388 3.03 22.62 -4.18
C VAL A 388 4.09 21.97 -5.07
N GLU A 389 4.95 22.77 -5.69
CA GLU A 389 6.02 22.25 -6.54
C GLU A 389 7.07 21.49 -5.71
N GLU A 390 7.49 22.03 -4.56
CA GLU A 390 8.39 21.37 -3.61
C GLU A 390 7.81 20.03 -3.14
N ALA A 391 6.53 20.00 -2.73
CA ALA A 391 5.86 18.78 -2.31
C ALA A 391 5.74 17.71 -3.43
N MET A 392 5.72 18.12 -4.69
CA MET A 392 5.79 17.19 -5.83
C MET A 392 7.18 16.58 -5.97
N LEU A 393 8.24 17.35 -5.76
CA LEU A 393 9.62 16.87 -5.81
C LEU A 393 9.95 15.94 -4.63
N ASP A 394 9.53 16.30 -3.41
CA ASP A 394 9.73 15.49 -2.19
C ASP A 394 9.10 14.08 -2.30
N ARG A 395 7.93 13.96 -2.91
CA ARG A 395 7.29 12.66 -3.10
C ARG A 395 8.08 11.70 -3.98
N VAL A 396 8.82 12.24 -4.93
CA VAL A 396 9.71 11.44 -5.77
C VAL A 396 10.92 11.01 -4.94
N LEU A 397 11.41 11.85 -4.03
CA LEU A 397 12.52 11.55 -3.11
C LEU A 397 12.14 10.51 -2.04
N ASP A 398 10.96 10.60 -1.43
CA ASP A 398 10.49 9.63 -0.42
C ASP A 398 10.38 8.21 -0.99
N GLY A 399 10.15 8.08 -2.29
CA GLY A 399 10.25 6.81 -3.00
C GLY A 399 11.70 6.30 -3.15
N GLN A 400 12.71 7.17 -3.08
CA GLN A 400 14.12 6.88 -3.36
C GLN A 400 15.04 6.75 -2.12
N VAL A 401 14.68 7.31 -0.98
CA VAL A 401 15.55 7.46 0.22
C VAL A 401 16.05 6.15 0.86
N ASP A 402 15.65 4.98 0.39
CA ASP A 402 16.16 3.70 0.90
C ASP A 402 17.10 2.95 -0.10
N GLU A 403 17.79 3.69 -0.95
CA GLU A 403 18.49 3.21 -2.16
C GLU A 403 19.89 2.60 -1.99
N SER A 404 20.36 2.30 -0.80
CA SER A 404 21.73 1.75 -0.61
C SER A 404 21.82 0.22 -0.69
N ARG A 405 21.01 -0.46 -1.55
CA ARG A 405 21.15 -1.90 -1.79
C ARG A 405 21.13 -2.24 -3.27
N GLU A 406 22.15 -3.01 -3.68
CA GLU A 406 22.35 -3.56 -5.03
C GLU A 406 21.05 -4.04 -5.68
N LEU A 407 20.78 -3.53 -6.88
CA LEU A 407 19.74 -4.02 -7.76
C LEU A 407 20.10 -5.46 -8.20
N VAL A 408 19.37 -6.43 -7.69
CA VAL A 408 19.47 -7.82 -8.15
C VAL A 408 18.39 -8.04 -9.22
N ALA A 409 18.79 -8.58 -10.36
CA ALA A 409 17.88 -8.90 -11.46
C ALA A 409 16.67 -9.73 -11.00
N PRO A 410 15.45 -9.41 -11.45
CA PRO A 410 14.26 -10.16 -11.10
C PRO A 410 14.37 -11.61 -11.61
N VAL A 411 14.17 -12.57 -10.72
CA VAL A 411 14.06 -13.98 -11.08
C VAL A 411 12.58 -14.31 -11.16
N GLY A 412 12.05 -14.33 -12.38
CA GLY A 412 10.80 -14.95 -12.76
C GLY A 412 9.55 -14.50 -12.00
N VAL A 413 8.82 -13.53 -12.53
CA VAL A 413 7.48 -13.18 -12.08
C VAL A 413 6.46 -13.82 -12.98
N GLY A 414 5.70 -14.68 -12.39
CA GLY A 414 4.81 -15.63 -12.99
C GLY A 414 3.56 -15.09 -13.65
N GLN A 415 3.67 -14.55 -14.84
CA GLN A 415 2.72 -14.87 -15.90
C GLN A 415 3.52 -15.61 -16.97
N ALA A 416 3.15 -16.86 -17.23
CA ALA A 416 3.80 -17.69 -18.22
C ALA A 416 3.63 -17.04 -19.60
N CYS A 417 4.72 -16.49 -20.16
CA CYS A 417 4.78 -16.01 -21.52
C CYS A 417 5.61 -17.00 -22.32
N GLU A 418 5.00 -17.71 -23.24
CA GLU A 418 5.68 -18.71 -24.09
C GLU A 418 6.86 -18.10 -24.86
N HIS A 419 6.78 -16.83 -25.25
CA HIS A 419 7.86 -16.13 -25.95
C HIS A 419 9.08 -15.87 -25.05
N LEU A 420 8.85 -15.45 -23.78
CA LEU A 420 9.94 -15.23 -22.82
C LEU A 420 10.58 -16.53 -22.38
N ASP A 421 9.79 -17.62 -22.24
CA ASP A 421 10.29 -18.95 -21.90
C ASP A 421 11.08 -19.56 -23.06
N ALA A 422 10.68 -19.29 -24.31
CA ALA A 422 11.35 -19.75 -25.53
C ALA A 422 12.57 -18.91 -25.93
N ALA A 423 12.78 -17.73 -25.30
CA ALA A 423 13.88 -16.85 -25.63
C ALA A 423 15.25 -17.56 -25.53
N ALA A 424 16.08 -17.35 -26.52
CA ALA A 424 17.35 -18.04 -26.71
C ALA A 424 18.24 -18.08 -25.46
N ARG A 425 18.73 -19.26 -25.11
CA ARG A 425 19.76 -19.48 -24.09
C ARG A 425 20.87 -20.36 -24.67
N PRO A 426 22.13 -19.90 -24.84
CA PRO A 426 22.66 -18.60 -24.38
C PRO A 426 22.16 -17.42 -25.21
N GLU A 427 22.10 -16.25 -24.60
CA GLU A 427 21.70 -15.00 -25.27
C GLU A 427 22.68 -14.63 -26.38
N PRO A 428 22.20 -14.05 -27.50
CA PRO A 428 23.10 -13.58 -28.55
C PRO A 428 23.97 -12.42 -28.05
N SER A 429 25.15 -12.29 -28.61
CA SER A 429 26.01 -11.11 -28.34
C SER A 429 25.41 -9.87 -29.00
N PRO A 430 25.45 -8.69 -28.34
CA PRO A 430 24.96 -7.45 -28.96
C PRO A 430 25.76 -7.11 -30.20
N ARG A 431 25.08 -6.78 -31.32
CA ARG A 431 25.74 -6.38 -32.59
C ARG A 431 26.48 -5.05 -32.47
N THR A 432 25.87 -4.09 -31.78
CA THR A 432 26.44 -2.76 -31.50
C THR A 432 26.41 -2.47 -30.00
N PRO A 433 27.41 -2.96 -29.22
CA PRO A 433 27.43 -2.76 -27.78
C PRO A 433 27.38 -1.27 -27.42
N GLY A 434 26.39 -0.87 -26.56
CA GLY A 434 26.27 0.50 -26.08
C GLY A 434 25.80 1.53 -27.10
N GLN A 435 25.34 1.12 -28.29
CA GLN A 435 24.90 2.04 -29.35
C GLN A 435 23.66 1.53 -30.06
N CYS A 436 22.77 2.44 -30.45
CA CYS A 436 21.66 2.15 -31.35
C CYS A 436 22.06 2.39 -32.78
N GLU A 437 22.15 1.33 -33.59
CA GLU A 437 22.56 1.41 -35.00
C GLU A 437 21.65 2.34 -35.82
N GLY A 438 20.33 2.21 -35.69
CA GLY A 438 19.38 3.08 -36.39
C GLY A 438 19.46 4.55 -35.95
N CYS A 439 19.74 4.85 -34.67
CA CYS A 439 19.94 6.25 -34.27
C CYS A 439 21.22 6.85 -34.82
N LEU A 440 22.28 6.03 -35.01
CA LEU A 440 23.51 6.48 -35.62
C LEU A 440 23.28 6.80 -37.12
N GLU A 441 22.48 5.99 -37.81
CA GLU A 441 22.11 6.23 -39.22
C GLU A 441 21.19 7.43 -39.38
N ASP A 442 20.18 7.57 -38.52
CA ASP A 442 19.19 8.65 -38.56
C ASP A 442 19.70 9.98 -37.96
N GLY A 443 20.88 9.99 -37.33
CA GLY A 443 21.45 11.17 -36.64
C GLY A 443 20.64 11.60 -35.42
N THR A 444 19.95 10.67 -34.74
CA THR A 444 19.11 10.92 -33.59
C THR A 444 19.76 10.41 -32.31
N ALA A 445 19.35 10.97 -31.15
CA ALA A 445 19.77 10.49 -29.84
C ALA A 445 18.82 9.42 -29.31
N TRP A 446 19.36 8.48 -28.54
CA TRP A 446 18.55 7.49 -27.79
C TRP A 446 18.49 7.80 -26.32
N VAL A 447 17.43 7.32 -25.68
CA VAL A 447 17.23 7.44 -24.21
C VAL A 447 17.76 6.19 -23.51
N HIS A 448 17.28 5.00 -23.91
CA HIS A 448 17.77 3.70 -23.43
C HIS A 448 17.91 2.71 -24.57
N LEU A 449 18.73 1.69 -24.36
CA LEU A 449 19.00 0.64 -25.33
C LEU A 449 18.34 -0.67 -24.95
N ARG A 450 17.85 -1.38 -25.98
CA ARG A 450 17.26 -2.71 -25.87
C ARG A 450 17.94 -3.64 -26.88
N MET A 451 18.20 -4.86 -26.47
CA MET A 451 18.80 -5.89 -27.31
C MET A 451 17.78 -6.99 -27.61
N CYS A 452 17.62 -7.31 -28.88
CA CYS A 452 16.81 -8.44 -29.31
C CYS A 452 17.44 -9.76 -28.84
N LEU A 453 16.66 -10.61 -28.20
CA LEU A 453 17.11 -11.90 -27.66
C LEU A 453 17.26 -12.99 -28.73
N GLU A 454 16.76 -12.76 -29.94
CA GLU A 454 16.92 -13.71 -31.05
C GLU A 454 18.13 -13.40 -31.94
N CYS A 455 18.40 -12.13 -32.22
CA CYS A 455 19.43 -11.76 -33.22
C CYS A 455 20.53 -10.83 -32.71
N GLY A 456 20.45 -10.32 -31.47
CA GLY A 456 21.45 -9.42 -30.89
C GLY A 456 21.41 -7.99 -31.40
N THR A 457 20.44 -7.58 -32.21
CA THR A 457 20.29 -6.21 -32.69
C THR A 457 19.99 -5.30 -31.51
N VAL A 458 20.72 -4.17 -31.41
CA VAL A 458 20.53 -3.17 -30.35
C VAL A 458 19.78 -1.98 -30.91
N GLY A 459 18.58 -1.73 -30.41
CA GLY A 459 17.73 -0.62 -30.81
C GLY A 459 17.41 0.29 -29.60
N CYS A 460 17.07 1.53 -29.87
CA CYS A 460 16.61 2.44 -28.83
C CYS A 460 15.17 2.13 -28.42
N CYS A 461 14.86 2.42 -27.14
CA CYS A 461 13.55 2.16 -26.53
C CYS A 461 12.44 3.01 -27.14
N ASP A 462 11.18 2.69 -26.77
CA ASP A 462 9.99 3.39 -27.28
C ASP A 462 9.90 4.85 -26.83
N SER A 463 10.65 5.24 -25.81
CA SER A 463 10.81 6.63 -25.36
C SER A 463 11.79 7.43 -26.21
N SER A 464 12.57 6.78 -27.08
CA SER A 464 13.50 7.43 -27.99
C SER A 464 12.78 7.87 -29.28
N VAL A 465 13.26 8.93 -29.91
CA VAL A 465 12.68 9.47 -31.16
C VAL A 465 12.61 8.40 -32.25
N GLY A 466 13.67 7.58 -32.40
CA GLY A 466 13.78 6.57 -33.46
C GLY A 466 12.98 5.29 -33.21
N ARG A 467 12.68 4.91 -31.94
CA ARG A 467 11.97 3.68 -31.54
C ARG A 467 12.46 2.42 -32.25
N HIS A 468 13.77 2.29 -32.43
CA HIS A 468 14.34 1.26 -33.30
C HIS A 468 14.14 -0.16 -32.76
N ALA A 469 13.96 -0.34 -31.45
CA ALA A 469 13.64 -1.64 -30.89
C ALA A 469 12.21 -2.09 -31.27
N ASP A 470 11.23 -1.19 -31.19
CA ASP A 470 9.84 -1.46 -31.61
C ASP A 470 9.76 -1.66 -33.14
N ARG A 471 10.46 -0.81 -33.91
CA ARG A 471 10.58 -0.96 -35.38
C ARG A 471 11.17 -2.32 -35.75
N HIS A 472 12.22 -2.76 -35.06
CA HIS A 472 12.83 -4.07 -35.27
C HIS A 472 11.84 -5.22 -35.03
N PHE A 473 11.02 -5.15 -33.97
CA PHE A 473 9.97 -6.12 -33.72
C PHE A 473 8.93 -6.12 -34.86
N GLN A 474 8.49 -4.96 -35.29
CA GLN A 474 7.51 -4.86 -36.40
C GLN A 474 8.03 -5.40 -37.74
N GLU A 475 9.32 -5.23 -38.05
CA GLU A 475 9.95 -5.66 -39.28
C GLU A 475 10.34 -7.15 -39.25
N THR A 476 10.82 -7.67 -38.13
CA THR A 476 11.37 -9.02 -38.06
C THR A 476 10.45 -10.04 -37.38
N GLY A 477 9.48 -9.57 -36.60
CA GLY A 477 8.61 -10.41 -35.79
C GLY A 477 9.31 -11.01 -34.54
N HIS A 478 10.54 -10.61 -34.18
CA HIS A 478 11.26 -11.12 -33.03
C HIS A 478 10.59 -10.62 -31.74
N PRO A 479 9.94 -11.50 -30.96
CA PRO A 479 9.00 -11.08 -29.91
C PRO A 479 9.66 -10.57 -28.64
N THR A 480 10.91 -10.93 -28.37
CA THR A 480 11.53 -10.71 -27.07
C THR A 480 12.78 -9.85 -27.14
N MET A 481 12.85 -8.91 -26.19
CA MET A 481 14.01 -8.06 -25.99
C MET A 481 14.42 -8.01 -24.52
N ARG A 482 15.67 -7.68 -24.24
CA ARG A 482 16.17 -7.34 -22.92
C ARG A 482 16.71 -5.93 -22.89
N SER A 483 16.87 -5.36 -21.68
CA SER A 483 17.67 -4.16 -21.53
C SER A 483 19.11 -4.40 -21.97
N ALA A 484 19.70 -3.44 -22.66
CA ALA A 484 21.12 -3.39 -23.00
C ALA A 484 21.89 -2.37 -22.14
N GLU A 485 21.22 -1.81 -21.12
CA GLU A 485 21.84 -0.89 -20.17
C GLU A 485 22.64 -1.66 -19.11
N PRO A 486 23.75 -1.10 -18.63
CA PRO A 486 24.54 -1.71 -17.55
C PRO A 486 23.73 -1.85 -16.27
N GLY A 487 23.79 -3.03 -15.66
CA GLY A 487 23.09 -3.32 -14.40
C GLY A 487 21.62 -3.74 -14.54
N GLU A 488 21.04 -3.72 -15.73
CA GLU A 488 19.70 -4.16 -16.01
C GLU A 488 19.65 -5.57 -16.62
N ALA A 489 18.74 -6.41 -16.13
CA ALA A 489 18.57 -7.77 -16.66
C ALA A 489 17.11 -8.12 -17.02
N TRP A 490 16.21 -7.14 -17.00
CA TRP A 490 14.81 -7.37 -17.36
C TRP A 490 14.65 -7.68 -18.85
N ARG A 491 13.61 -8.47 -19.16
CA ARG A 491 13.21 -8.87 -20.50
C ARG A 491 11.80 -8.37 -20.79
N TRP A 492 11.50 -8.10 -22.04
CA TRP A 492 10.20 -7.62 -22.50
C TRP A 492 9.68 -8.47 -23.66
N CYS A 493 8.43 -8.87 -23.61
CA CYS A 493 7.70 -9.49 -24.69
C CYS A 493 6.78 -8.46 -25.37
N TYR A 494 6.98 -8.21 -26.65
CA TYR A 494 6.16 -7.26 -27.42
C TYR A 494 4.74 -7.76 -27.66
N PRO A 495 4.51 -9.05 -28.11
CA PRO A 495 3.15 -9.56 -28.34
C PRO A 495 2.30 -9.56 -27.09
N ASP A 496 2.82 -10.06 -25.98
CA ASP A 496 2.05 -10.22 -24.74
C ASP A 496 2.13 -9.02 -23.82
N GLN A 497 3.01 -8.05 -24.11
CA GLN A 497 3.30 -6.86 -23.29
C GLN A 497 3.63 -7.22 -21.82
N LEU A 498 4.44 -8.26 -21.64
CA LEU A 498 4.85 -8.79 -20.35
C LEU A 498 6.35 -8.57 -20.10
N LEU A 499 6.68 -8.29 -18.85
CA LEU A 499 8.02 -8.25 -18.29
C LEU A 499 8.41 -9.64 -17.73
N GLY A 500 9.67 -10.07 -17.96
CA GLY A 500 10.24 -11.32 -17.46
C GLY A 500 11.69 -11.20 -17.07
#